data_b674120f4c35e5ee97131d354d923e6e
#
_entry.id   b674120f4c35e5ee97131d354d923e6e
#
_cell.length_a   1.000
_cell.length_b   1.000
_cell.length_c   1.000
_cell.angle_alpha   90.00
_cell.angle_beta   90.00
_cell.angle_gamma   90.00
#
_symmetry.space_group_name_H-M   'P 1'
#
loop_
_entity.id
_entity.type
_entity.pdbx_description
1 polymer ?
#
loop_
_entity_poly.entity_id
_entity_poly.type
_entity_poly.pdbx_seq_one_letter_code
_entity_poly.pdbx_strand_id
1 'polypeptide(L)'
;MSKRTFYTFAVLIFVLAVVIPWLAFRGSGDANTGAEKVSEHLKAGQSLFVTNCGTCHTLYSAGTDGNYGPDLDELLAPTGPTEGNEKSIKGIEGRVINAQKEGVDSNTPGRMPPAILNEVQQQEVAEFVAETAGEG
;
A
#
# COMPACT_ATOMS: atom_id res chain seq x y z
N MET A 1 20.80 -29.58 40.58
CA MET A 1 20.37 -29.77 39.17
C MET A 1 21.45 -30.59 38.47
N SER A 2 21.09 -31.65 37.75
CA SER A 2 22.07 -32.44 36.99
C SER A 2 22.57 -31.61 35.79
N LYS A 3 23.80 -31.82 35.40
CA LYS A 3 24.38 -31.12 34.24
C LYS A 3 23.53 -31.36 32.96
N ARG A 4 22.91 -32.52 32.85
CA ARG A 4 22.00 -32.86 31.73
C ARG A 4 20.74 -31.95 31.72
N THR A 5 20.12 -31.72 32.87
CA THR A 5 18.94 -30.84 33.02
C THR A 5 19.31 -29.41 32.65
N PHE A 6 20.49 -28.92 33.02
CA PHE A 6 20.94 -27.58 32.68
C PHE A 6 21.10 -27.41 31.16
N TYR A 7 21.74 -28.38 30.48
CA TYR A 7 21.91 -28.32 29.04
C TYR A 7 20.58 -28.38 28.27
N THR A 8 19.62 -29.19 28.72
CA THR A 8 18.30 -29.26 28.07
C THR A 8 17.54 -27.93 28.19
N PHE A 9 17.59 -27.27 29.35
CA PHE A 9 16.99 -25.94 29.52
C PHE A 9 17.71 -24.87 28.68
N ALA A 10 19.03 -24.89 28.63
CA ALA A 10 19.81 -23.94 27.85
C ALA A 10 19.49 -24.04 26.34
N VAL A 11 19.38 -25.26 25.80
CA VAL A 11 18.99 -25.50 24.40
C VAL A 11 17.55 -25.07 24.17
N LEU A 12 16.63 -25.34 25.07
CA LEU A 12 15.25 -24.93 24.94
C LEU A 12 15.12 -23.39 24.90
N ILE A 13 15.79 -22.68 25.80
CA ILE A 13 15.80 -21.22 25.83
C ILE A 13 16.42 -20.65 24.53
N PHE A 14 17.51 -21.25 24.06
CA PHE A 14 18.13 -20.82 22.79
C PHE A 14 17.18 -20.99 21.61
N VAL A 15 16.49 -22.14 21.51
CA VAL A 15 15.51 -22.39 20.44
C VAL A 15 14.35 -21.39 20.53
N LEU A 16 13.81 -21.18 21.70
CA LEU A 16 12.70 -20.23 21.88
C LEU A 16 13.09 -18.77 21.62
N ALA A 17 14.28 -18.36 22.07
CA ALA A 17 14.70 -16.97 22.00
C ALA A 17 15.34 -16.57 20.66
N VAL A 18 15.91 -17.53 19.92
CA VAL A 18 16.65 -17.25 18.70
C VAL A 18 15.98 -17.86 17.47
N VAL A 19 15.67 -19.15 17.51
CA VAL A 19 15.17 -19.87 16.32
C VAL A 19 13.75 -19.45 15.98
N ILE A 20 12.88 -19.30 16.97
CA ILE A 20 11.48 -18.93 16.71
C ILE A 20 11.35 -17.50 16.20
N PRO A 21 11.96 -16.47 16.81
CA PRO A 21 11.97 -15.13 16.22
C PRO A 21 12.62 -15.08 14.85
N TRP A 22 13.75 -15.79 14.67
CA TRP A 22 14.41 -15.83 13.38
C TRP A 22 13.53 -16.45 12.28
N LEU A 23 12.81 -17.53 12.56
CA LEU A 23 11.85 -18.12 11.63
C LEU A 23 10.63 -17.20 11.39
N ALA A 24 10.14 -16.54 12.43
CA ALA A 24 9.01 -15.61 12.33
C ALA A 24 9.35 -14.35 11.50
N PHE A 25 10.57 -13.84 11.66
CA PHE A 25 11.03 -12.67 10.90
C PHE A 25 11.68 -13.01 9.55
N ARG A 26 11.97 -14.27 9.29
CA ARG A 26 12.48 -14.73 7.99
C ARG A 26 11.36 -14.88 6.95
N GLY A 27 10.14 -15.15 7.38
CA GLY A 27 8.97 -14.86 6.58
C GLY A 27 8.82 -13.35 6.58
N SER A 28 9.15 -12.70 5.46
CA SER A 28 8.87 -11.30 5.25
C SER A 28 7.47 -11.05 5.76
N GLY A 29 7.32 -10.09 6.66
CA GLY A 29 6.02 -9.73 7.19
C GLY A 29 5.21 -8.98 6.13
N ASP A 30 5.02 -9.59 4.99
CA ASP A 30 4.00 -9.21 4.05
C ASP A 30 2.70 -9.69 4.67
N ALA A 31 2.07 -8.81 5.44
CA ALA A 31 0.63 -8.83 5.49
C ALA A 31 0.22 -9.03 4.02
N ASN A 32 -0.57 -10.06 3.76
CA ASN A 32 -0.95 -10.49 2.41
C ASN A 32 -1.82 -9.39 1.78
N THR A 33 -1.17 -8.29 1.45
CA THR A 33 -1.71 -7.11 0.83
C THR A 33 -1.51 -7.31 -0.67
N GLY A 34 -2.43 -6.87 -1.49
CA GLY A 34 -2.33 -6.91 -2.95
C GLY A 34 -1.03 -6.32 -3.52
N ALA A 35 -0.22 -5.68 -2.66
CA ALA A 35 1.08 -5.09 -2.96
C ALA A 35 2.09 -6.04 -3.65
N GLU A 36 2.00 -7.36 -3.45
CA GLU A 36 2.91 -8.33 -4.06
C GLU A 36 2.64 -8.57 -5.56
N LYS A 37 1.43 -8.24 -6.04
CA LYS A 37 1.02 -8.50 -7.43
C LYS A 37 1.25 -7.33 -8.38
N VAL A 38 1.75 -6.21 -7.87
CA VAL A 38 1.94 -5.00 -8.68
C VAL A 38 3.06 -5.19 -9.69
N SER A 39 2.75 -4.87 -10.96
CA SER A 39 3.70 -4.91 -12.06
C SER A 39 4.93 -4.05 -11.80
N GLU A 40 6.09 -4.47 -12.30
CA GLU A 40 7.38 -3.82 -12.03
C GLU A 40 7.39 -2.33 -12.43
N HIS A 41 6.71 -1.96 -13.53
CA HIS A 41 6.63 -0.57 -13.99
C HIS A 41 5.80 0.34 -13.07
N LEU A 42 4.90 -0.23 -12.26
CA LEU A 42 4.07 0.51 -11.32
C LEU A 42 4.68 0.68 -9.92
N LYS A 43 5.78 -0.01 -9.63
CA LYS A 43 6.38 0.00 -8.28
C LYS A 43 6.86 1.37 -7.81
N ALA A 44 7.31 2.22 -8.71
CA ALA A 44 7.68 3.60 -8.38
C ALA A 44 6.44 4.37 -7.89
N GLY A 45 5.34 4.31 -8.62
CA GLY A 45 4.06 4.91 -8.25
C GLY A 45 3.51 4.33 -6.94
N GLN A 46 3.59 3.00 -6.76
CA GLN A 46 3.22 2.33 -5.50
C GLN A 46 3.99 2.88 -4.30
N SER A 47 5.32 2.96 -4.40
CA SER A 47 6.18 3.45 -3.31
C SER A 47 5.88 4.91 -2.97
N LEU A 48 5.66 5.75 -3.98
CA LEU A 48 5.26 7.15 -3.80
C LEU A 48 3.89 7.27 -3.15
N PHE A 49 2.92 6.44 -3.56
CA PHE A 49 1.58 6.40 -2.99
C PHE A 49 1.63 6.01 -1.50
N VAL A 50 2.29 4.90 -1.16
CA VAL A 50 2.42 4.44 0.23
C VAL A 50 3.00 5.52 1.12
N THR A 51 4.03 6.22 0.64
CA THR A 51 4.76 7.23 1.43
C THR A 51 3.97 8.53 1.62
N ASN A 52 3.23 8.97 0.60
CA ASN A 52 2.66 10.33 0.57
C ASN A 52 1.12 10.34 0.68
N CYS A 53 0.45 9.26 0.29
CA CYS A 53 -1.01 9.19 0.18
C CYS A 53 -1.61 8.15 1.14
N GLY A 54 -0.89 7.06 1.40
CA GLY A 54 -1.38 5.89 2.13
C GLY A 54 -1.77 6.15 3.60
N THR A 55 -1.26 7.21 4.22
CA THR A 55 -1.69 7.62 5.57
C THR A 55 -3.16 8.08 5.59
N CYS A 56 -3.64 8.63 4.48
CA CYS A 56 -4.99 9.16 4.38
C CYS A 56 -5.92 8.27 3.56
N HIS A 57 -5.43 7.57 2.54
CA HIS A 57 -6.22 6.80 1.60
C HIS A 57 -6.03 5.30 1.76
N THR A 58 -7.15 4.57 1.66
CA THR A 58 -7.14 3.13 1.42
C THR A 58 -6.94 2.86 -0.06
N LEU A 59 -6.06 1.91 -0.37
CA LEU A 59 -5.89 1.30 -1.68
C LEU A 59 -5.30 -0.10 -1.49
N TYR A 60 -6.02 -1.13 -1.91
CA TYR A 60 -5.66 -2.53 -1.67
C TYR A 60 -4.28 -2.89 -2.23
N SER A 61 -4.02 -2.54 -3.50
CA SER A 61 -2.74 -2.84 -4.17
C SER A 61 -1.54 -2.07 -3.61
N ALA A 62 -1.79 -1.01 -2.84
CA ALA A 62 -0.77 -0.30 -2.08
C ALA A 62 -0.57 -0.90 -0.67
N GLY A 63 -1.48 -1.75 -0.21
CA GLY A 63 -1.49 -2.26 1.15
C GLY A 63 -1.74 -1.17 2.20
N THR A 64 -2.53 -0.16 1.87
CA THR A 64 -2.81 0.97 2.77
C THR A 64 -4.25 0.93 3.26
N ASP A 65 -4.47 1.39 4.48
CA ASP A 65 -5.74 1.40 5.20
C ASP A 65 -6.09 2.78 5.80
N GLY A 66 -5.56 3.84 5.19
CA GLY A 66 -5.82 5.21 5.62
C GLY A 66 -7.31 5.57 5.49
N ASN A 67 -7.90 6.07 6.57
CA ASN A 67 -9.34 6.35 6.67
C ASN A 67 -9.67 7.85 6.78
N TYR A 68 -8.69 8.71 6.57
CA TYR A 68 -8.86 10.16 6.61
C TYR A 68 -9.36 10.74 5.29
N GLY A 69 -8.94 10.13 4.18
CA GLY A 69 -9.46 10.34 2.84
C GLY A 69 -10.38 9.21 2.43
N PRO A 70 -10.98 9.28 1.23
CA PRO A 70 -11.80 8.20 0.70
C PRO A 70 -10.97 6.95 0.38
N ASP A 71 -11.66 5.80 0.43
CA ASP A 71 -11.21 4.56 -0.17
C ASP A 71 -11.18 4.73 -1.69
N LEU A 72 -10.01 4.53 -2.30
CA LEU A 72 -9.82 4.77 -3.73
C LEU A 72 -10.29 3.59 -4.59
N ASP A 73 -10.34 2.38 -4.06
CA ASP A 73 -10.93 1.24 -4.74
C ASP A 73 -12.43 1.47 -4.96
N GLU A 74 -13.15 1.85 -3.91
CA GLU A 74 -14.58 2.15 -3.99
C GLU A 74 -14.89 3.42 -4.79
N LEU A 75 -14.07 4.47 -4.63
CA LEU A 75 -14.33 5.77 -5.24
C LEU A 75 -14.08 5.78 -6.75
N LEU A 76 -12.99 5.11 -7.18
CA LEU A 76 -12.51 5.21 -8.57
C LEU A 76 -12.97 4.05 -9.43
N ALA A 77 -13.09 2.87 -8.86
CA ALA A 77 -13.46 1.64 -9.55
C ALA A 77 -14.52 0.83 -8.77
N PRO A 78 -15.71 1.40 -8.49
CA PRO A 78 -16.74 0.77 -7.64
C PRO A 78 -17.32 -0.53 -8.21
N THR A 79 -17.05 -0.85 -9.46
CA THR A 79 -17.49 -2.08 -10.13
C THR A 79 -16.38 -3.12 -10.28
N GLY A 80 -15.23 -2.88 -9.67
CA GLY A 80 -14.02 -3.70 -9.78
C GLY A 80 -12.98 -3.12 -10.74
N PRO A 81 -11.87 -3.85 -10.93
CA PRO A 81 -10.72 -3.37 -11.70
C PRO A 81 -11.08 -2.93 -13.12
N THR A 82 -10.43 -1.88 -13.59
CA THR A 82 -10.63 -1.35 -14.95
C THR A 82 -9.78 -2.06 -16.00
N GLU A 83 -9.38 -3.31 -15.75
CA GLU A 83 -8.50 -4.09 -16.63
C GLU A 83 -8.93 -4.02 -18.10
N GLY A 84 -7.98 -3.66 -18.96
CA GLY A 84 -8.15 -3.63 -20.41
C GLY A 84 -9.00 -2.47 -20.97
N ASN A 85 -9.50 -1.56 -20.12
CA ASN A 85 -10.27 -0.39 -20.57
C ASN A 85 -9.43 0.89 -20.52
N GLU A 86 -8.62 1.14 -21.56
CA GLU A 86 -7.76 2.32 -21.65
C GLU A 86 -8.49 3.65 -21.40
N LYS A 87 -9.74 3.76 -21.82
CA LYS A 87 -10.52 4.99 -21.62
C LYS A 87 -10.85 5.22 -20.15
N SER A 88 -11.16 4.16 -19.41
CA SER A 88 -11.41 4.23 -17.96
C SER A 88 -10.11 4.52 -17.22
N ILE A 89 -9.02 3.84 -17.55
CA ILE A 89 -7.69 4.09 -16.97
C ILE A 89 -7.30 5.55 -17.13
N LYS A 90 -7.34 6.10 -18.35
CA LYS A 90 -7.04 7.53 -18.61
C LYS A 90 -7.98 8.49 -17.87
N GLY A 91 -9.24 8.10 -17.72
CA GLY A 91 -10.20 8.88 -16.93
C GLY A 91 -9.82 8.94 -15.45
N ILE A 92 -9.40 7.82 -14.86
CA ILE A 92 -8.93 7.76 -13.47
C ILE A 92 -7.61 8.52 -13.32
N GLU A 93 -6.62 8.30 -14.20
CA GLU A 93 -5.37 9.07 -14.21
C GLU A 93 -5.62 10.58 -14.17
N GLY A 94 -6.47 11.08 -15.06
CA GLY A 94 -6.82 12.49 -15.11
C GLY A 94 -7.44 13.01 -13.80
N ARG A 95 -8.33 12.22 -13.18
CA ARG A 95 -8.93 12.57 -11.88
C ARG A 95 -7.89 12.61 -10.77
N VAL A 96 -6.99 11.63 -10.71
CA VAL A 96 -5.93 11.56 -9.70
C VAL A 96 -4.93 12.70 -9.88
N ILE A 97 -4.51 13.01 -11.10
CA ILE A 97 -3.63 14.15 -11.40
C ILE A 97 -4.27 15.47 -10.98
N ASN A 98 -5.54 15.70 -11.33
CA ASN A 98 -6.23 16.93 -10.96
C ASN A 98 -6.36 17.07 -9.44
N ALA A 99 -6.70 15.98 -8.73
CA ALA A 99 -6.75 15.99 -7.27
C ALA A 99 -5.38 16.31 -6.63
N GLN A 100 -4.29 15.80 -7.20
CA GLN A 100 -2.95 16.11 -6.73
C GLN A 100 -2.52 17.56 -7.02
N LYS A 101 -2.94 18.14 -8.14
CA LYS A 101 -2.58 19.52 -8.54
C LYS A 101 -3.37 20.57 -7.78
N GLU A 102 -4.65 20.37 -7.66
CA GLU A 102 -5.57 21.36 -7.10
C GLU A 102 -5.85 21.15 -5.61
N GLY A 103 -5.59 19.93 -5.12
CA GLY A 103 -6.09 19.49 -3.83
C GLY A 103 -7.59 19.26 -3.88
N VAL A 104 -8.15 18.78 -2.80
CA VAL A 104 -9.61 18.56 -2.67
C VAL A 104 -10.09 19.16 -1.36
N ASP A 105 -10.99 20.13 -1.46
CA ASP A 105 -11.75 20.60 -0.31
C ASP A 105 -12.93 19.64 -0.08
N SER A 106 -12.94 18.98 1.06
CA SER A 106 -13.99 18.06 1.44
C SER A 106 -14.70 18.59 2.69
N ASN A 107 -16.02 18.37 2.77
CA ASN A 107 -16.79 18.63 3.99
C ASN A 107 -16.54 17.59 5.09
N THR A 108 -15.75 16.57 4.81
CA THR A 108 -15.27 15.60 5.79
C THR A 108 -13.99 16.10 6.46
N PRO A 109 -13.65 15.61 7.66
CA PRO A 109 -12.50 16.11 8.39
C PRO A 109 -11.20 15.77 7.66
N GLY A 110 -10.79 16.62 6.74
CA GLY A 110 -9.52 16.50 6.02
C GLY A 110 -9.55 17.18 4.67
N ARG A 111 -8.55 17.96 4.45
CA ARG A 111 -8.29 18.58 3.16
C ARG A 111 -7.12 17.84 2.51
N MET A 112 -7.29 17.33 1.29
CA MET A 112 -6.17 16.86 0.49
C MET A 112 -5.34 18.08 0.05
N PRO A 113 -4.08 18.20 0.52
CA PRO A 113 -3.25 19.33 0.13
C PRO A 113 -2.81 19.21 -1.34
N PRO A 114 -2.68 20.33 -2.08
CA PRO A 114 -2.21 20.31 -3.45
C PRO A 114 -0.68 20.15 -3.54
N ALA A 115 -0.21 19.66 -4.68
CA ALA A 115 1.18 19.73 -5.14
C ALA A 115 2.23 19.16 -4.16
N ILE A 116 1.94 18.04 -3.51
CA ILE A 116 2.91 17.34 -2.64
C ILE A 116 4.06 16.74 -3.48
N LEU A 117 3.76 16.29 -4.70
CA LEU A 117 4.65 15.62 -5.62
C LEU A 117 4.94 16.49 -6.83
N ASN A 118 6.11 16.30 -7.46
CA ASN A 118 6.40 16.91 -8.76
C ASN A 118 5.60 16.25 -9.89
N GLU A 119 5.59 16.84 -11.08
CA GLU A 119 4.74 16.36 -12.20
C GLU A 119 5.03 14.91 -12.63
N VAL A 120 6.29 14.49 -12.62
CA VAL A 120 6.67 13.11 -12.97
C VAL A 120 6.13 12.13 -11.92
N GLN A 121 6.33 12.46 -10.65
CA GLN A 121 5.84 11.65 -9.54
C GLN A 121 4.31 11.60 -9.47
N GLN A 122 3.64 12.71 -9.81
CA GLN A 122 2.17 12.75 -9.91
C GLN A 122 1.67 11.79 -10.99
N GLN A 123 2.37 11.71 -12.12
CA GLN A 123 2.04 10.80 -13.21
C GLN A 123 2.25 9.34 -12.79
N GLU A 124 3.38 9.02 -12.16
CA GLU A 124 3.67 7.66 -11.67
C GLU A 124 2.61 7.18 -10.67
N VAL A 125 2.20 8.04 -9.74
CA VAL A 125 1.13 7.73 -8.78
C VAL A 125 -0.22 7.57 -9.48
N ALA A 126 -0.54 8.44 -10.46
CA ALA A 126 -1.81 8.38 -11.17
C ALA A 126 -1.93 7.10 -12.02
N GLU A 127 -0.86 6.70 -12.70
CA GLU A 127 -0.78 5.45 -13.45
C GLU A 127 -0.98 4.25 -12.53
N PHE A 128 -0.24 4.20 -11.41
CA PHE A 128 -0.39 3.14 -10.42
C PHE A 128 -1.83 3.01 -9.90
N VAL A 129 -2.43 4.12 -9.45
CA VAL A 129 -3.80 4.11 -8.93
C VAL A 129 -4.81 3.73 -10.03
N ALA A 130 -4.64 4.22 -11.26
CA ALA A 130 -5.57 3.96 -12.34
C ALA A 130 -5.57 2.50 -12.81
N GLU A 131 -4.41 1.84 -12.75
CA GLU A 131 -4.30 0.44 -13.16
C GLU A 131 -4.68 -0.55 -12.06
N THR A 132 -4.63 -0.13 -10.79
CA THR A 132 -4.81 -1.05 -9.66
C THR A 132 -6.05 -0.80 -8.81
N ALA A 133 -6.75 0.32 -8.98
CA ALA A 133 -7.98 0.59 -8.23
C ALA A 133 -9.08 -0.44 -8.54
N GLY A 134 -9.77 -0.90 -7.49
CA GLY A 134 -10.85 -1.88 -7.58
C GLY A 134 -10.40 -3.34 -7.44
N GLU A 135 -9.15 -3.59 -7.09
CA GLU A 135 -8.64 -4.94 -6.80
C GLU A 135 -8.96 -5.42 -5.37
N GLY A 136 -9.49 -4.53 -4.52
CA GLY A 136 -9.81 -4.76 -3.12
C GLY A 136 -11.21 -5.32 -2.85
#